data_820faaee4b191858fef29471bfa15e66
#
_entry.id   820faaee4b191858fef29471bfa15e66
#
_cell.length_a   1.000
_cell.length_b   1.000
_cell.length_c   1.000
_cell.angle_alpha   90.00
_cell.angle_beta   90.00
_cell.angle_gamma   90.00
#
_symmetry.space_group_name_H-M   'P 1'
#
loop_
_entity.id
_entity.type
_entity.pdbx_description
1 polymer ?
#
loop_
_entity_poly.entity_id
_entity_poly.type
_entity_poly.pdbx_seq_one_letter_code
_entity_poly.pdbx_strand_id
1 'polypeptide(L)'
;AGTLLAVMKAYDDKKFTLNNKISDFIPELKDSDKKNLAVKDLLYHQSGLTPTINFYLNAIDKDSYKGSLYSNAKNQAHPVRFDARTYVRNDFSFLPNLVSARKKPGFTTEIARNMYLHDSFKDTIIREIKDSRLGVRGKYKYSCINFILLKMMVEKQMRQPMDRLLHGMFFSKLGAWHTAYNPLHILDTMQIVPTENDHFILSLIHISEPTR
;
A
#
# COMPACT_ATOMS: atom_id res chain seq x y z
N ALA A 1 -1.03 -12.27 -0.86
CA ALA A 1 -0.63 -13.48 -1.62
C ALA A 1 0.40 -13.11 -2.71
N GLY A 2 0.13 -12.16 -3.61
CA GLY A 2 1.00 -11.85 -4.74
C GLY A 2 2.45 -11.51 -4.36
N THR A 3 2.66 -10.64 -3.37
CA THR A 3 4.01 -10.30 -2.90
C THR A 3 4.78 -11.54 -2.44
N LEU A 4 4.12 -12.48 -1.75
CA LEU A 4 4.76 -13.71 -1.29
C LEU A 4 5.23 -14.57 -2.47
N LEU A 5 4.41 -14.75 -3.50
CA LEU A 5 4.79 -15.49 -4.70
C LEU A 5 6.02 -14.88 -5.38
N ALA A 6 6.07 -13.56 -5.49
CA ALA A 6 7.22 -12.86 -6.06
C ALA A 6 8.48 -13.00 -5.18
N VAL A 7 8.34 -12.97 -3.86
CA VAL A 7 9.45 -13.21 -2.91
C VAL A 7 9.98 -14.64 -3.07
N MET A 8 9.10 -15.64 -3.13
CA MET A 8 9.49 -17.05 -3.33
C MET A 8 10.26 -17.21 -4.64
N LYS A 9 9.74 -16.65 -5.74
CA LYS A 9 10.42 -16.72 -7.04
C LYS A 9 11.80 -16.05 -7.02
N ALA A 10 11.89 -14.86 -6.42
CA ALA A 10 13.17 -14.15 -6.31
C ALA A 10 14.17 -14.92 -5.42
N TYR A 11 13.69 -15.64 -4.40
CA TYR A 11 14.50 -16.53 -3.58
C TYR A 11 15.03 -17.74 -4.40
N ASP A 12 14.16 -18.40 -5.16
CA ASP A 12 14.54 -19.52 -6.03
C ASP A 12 15.57 -19.08 -7.08
N ASP A 13 15.42 -17.85 -7.60
CA ASP A 13 16.39 -17.23 -8.52
C ASP A 13 17.67 -16.73 -7.83
N LYS A 14 17.87 -17.06 -6.54
CA LYS A 14 19.05 -16.70 -5.74
C LYS A 14 19.35 -15.20 -5.69
N LYS A 15 18.32 -14.36 -5.77
CA LYS A 15 18.45 -12.90 -5.72
C LYS A 15 18.75 -12.38 -4.32
N PHE A 16 18.43 -13.17 -3.29
CA PHE A 16 18.70 -12.86 -1.88
C PHE A 16 18.69 -14.16 -1.06
N THR A 17 19.10 -14.05 0.21
CA THR A 17 18.96 -15.09 1.23
C THR A 17 18.03 -14.61 2.34
N LEU A 18 17.45 -15.53 3.09
CA LEU A 18 16.54 -15.20 4.22
C LEU A 18 17.24 -14.40 5.33
N ASN A 19 18.57 -14.47 5.41
CA ASN A 19 19.37 -13.74 6.41
C ASN A 19 19.84 -12.37 5.92
N ASN A 20 19.66 -12.03 4.64
CA ASN A 20 19.96 -10.68 4.17
C ASN A 20 19.16 -9.65 4.97
N LYS A 21 19.76 -8.50 5.24
CA LYS A 21 19.10 -7.38 5.89
C LYS A 21 18.26 -6.61 4.88
N ILE A 22 17.08 -6.17 5.29
CA ILE A 22 16.24 -5.36 4.40
C ILE A 22 16.91 -4.03 4.02
N SER A 23 17.78 -3.50 4.90
CA SER A 23 18.58 -2.30 4.63
C SER A 23 19.63 -2.47 3.54
N ASP A 24 19.98 -3.71 3.14
CA ASP A 24 20.84 -3.96 1.98
C ASP A 24 20.13 -3.61 0.69
N PHE A 25 18.81 -3.72 0.69
CA PHE A 25 17.93 -3.44 -0.45
C PHE A 25 17.28 -2.06 -0.38
N ILE A 26 17.02 -1.54 0.82
CA ILE A 26 16.43 -0.22 1.09
C ILE A 26 17.43 0.57 1.94
N PRO A 27 18.40 1.26 1.30
CA PRO A 27 19.50 1.92 2.02
C PRO A 27 19.06 2.98 3.01
N GLU A 28 17.90 3.59 2.81
CA GLU A 28 17.29 4.60 3.67
C GLU A 28 17.03 4.08 5.10
N LEU A 29 16.97 2.76 5.27
CA LEU A 29 16.80 2.13 6.58
C LEU A 29 18.12 1.89 7.34
N LYS A 30 19.29 2.15 6.72
CA LYS A 30 20.61 1.91 7.34
C LYS A 30 20.82 2.73 8.59
N ASP A 31 20.33 3.96 8.61
CA ASP A 31 20.45 4.91 9.72
C ASP A 31 19.21 4.88 10.63
N SER A 32 18.67 3.69 10.89
CA SER A 32 17.50 3.50 11.74
C SER A 32 17.62 2.25 12.61
N ASP A 33 16.72 2.11 13.58
CA ASP A 33 16.57 0.90 14.39
C ASP A 33 16.15 -0.34 13.58
N LYS A 34 15.75 -0.15 12.32
CA LYS A 34 15.32 -1.20 11.37
C LYS A 34 16.48 -1.77 10.54
N LYS A 35 17.69 -1.22 10.66
CA LYS A 35 18.89 -1.62 9.87
C LYS A 35 19.20 -3.12 9.91
N ASN A 36 18.85 -3.80 11.00
CA ASN A 36 19.18 -5.20 11.24
C ASN A 36 17.98 -6.15 11.05
N LEU A 37 16.87 -5.71 10.46
CA LEU A 37 15.75 -6.58 10.15
C LEU A 37 16.13 -7.51 9.00
N ALA A 38 16.07 -8.82 9.24
CA ALA A 38 16.30 -9.82 8.21
C ALA A 38 15.04 -10.07 7.37
N VAL A 39 15.20 -10.50 6.13
CA VAL A 39 14.07 -10.86 5.23
C VAL A 39 13.15 -11.88 5.91
N LYS A 40 13.70 -12.89 6.60
CA LYS A 40 12.91 -13.87 7.37
C LYS A 40 12.05 -13.25 8.47
N ASP A 41 12.54 -12.18 9.14
CA ASP A 41 11.79 -11.52 10.21
C ASP A 41 10.49 -10.89 9.65
N LEU A 42 10.57 -10.36 8.41
CA LEU A 42 9.42 -9.79 7.72
C LEU A 42 8.44 -10.90 7.28
N LEU A 43 8.94 -11.98 6.69
CA LEU A 43 8.13 -13.10 6.21
C LEU A 43 7.34 -13.78 7.34
N TYR A 44 7.96 -13.91 8.52
CA TYR A 44 7.34 -14.55 9.68
C TYR A 44 6.54 -13.57 10.57
N HIS A 45 6.44 -12.30 10.17
CA HIS A 45 5.84 -11.26 11.01
C HIS A 45 6.48 -11.16 12.41
N GLN A 46 7.79 -11.34 12.49
CA GLN A 46 8.59 -11.27 13.71
C GLN A 46 9.52 -10.04 13.75
N SER A 47 9.33 -9.12 12.84
CA SER A 47 10.15 -7.91 12.68
C SER A 47 10.01 -6.90 13.82
N GLY A 48 8.89 -6.89 14.54
CA GLY A 48 8.55 -5.85 15.52
C GLY A 48 8.02 -4.55 14.88
N LEU A 49 7.82 -4.51 13.56
CA LEU A 49 7.24 -3.34 12.89
C LEU A 49 5.80 -3.09 13.36
N THR A 50 5.40 -1.83 13.36
CA THR A 50 4.02 -1.45 13.66
C THR A 50 3.03 -2.14 12.72
N PRO A 51 1.82 -2.51 13.18
CA PRO A 51 0.85 -3.23 12.35
C PRO A 51 0.49 -2.52 11.07
N THR A 52 0.24 -1.20 11.15
CA THR A 52 -0.12 -0.36 10.01
C THR A 52 0.36 1.06 10.20
N ILE A 53 0.53 1.78 9.09
CA ILE A 53 0.76 3.22 9.04
C ILE A 53 -0.23 3.78 8.01
N ASN A 54 -0.97 4.80 8.39
CA ASN A 54 -1.97 5.43 7.53
C ASN A 54 -1.30 6.45 6.61
N PHE A 55 -0.49 5.98 5.65
CA PHE A 55 0.28 6.83 4.74
C PHE A 55 -0.56 7.87 4.00
N TYR A 56 -1.81 7.54 3.66
CA TYR A 56 -2.72 8.43 2.95
C TYR A 56 -2.98 9.75 3.68
N LEU A 57 -2.82 9.80 5.01
CA LEU A 57 -2.96 11.02 5.78
C LEU A 57 -1.95 12.10 5.39
N ASN A 58 -0.80 11.70 4.82
CA ASN A 58 0.20 12.64 4.32
C ASN A 58 -0.19 13.25 2.96
N ALA A 59 -1.19 12.68 2.29
CA ALA A 59 -1.69 13.20 1.02
C ALA A 59 -2.95 14.08 1.20
N ILE A 60 -3.54 14.11 2.40
CA ILE A 60 -4.71 14.94 2.71
C ILE A 60 -4.26 16.35 3.06
N ASP A 61 -4.90 17.32 2.44
CA ASP A 61 -4.74 18.72 2.79
C ASP A 61 -5.51 19.02 4.09
N LYS A 62 -4.75 19.21 5.17
CA LYS A 62 -5.32 19.45 6.51
C LYS A 62 -5.99 20.82 6.64
N ASP A 63 -5.66 21.77 5.76
CA ASP A 63 -6.25 23.10 5.73
C ASP A 63 -7.58 23.13 4.96
N SER A 64 -7.89 22.05 4.23
CA SER A 64 -9.12 21.95 3.44
C SER A 64 -10.38 21.70 4.29
N TYR A 65 -10.23 21.33 5.56
CA TYR A 65 -11.37 21.04 6.47
C TYR A 65 -11.08 21.51 7.89
N LYS A 66 -12.12 21.63 8.70
CA LYS A 66 -12.02 22.04 10.13
C LYS A 66 -12.35 20.89 11.06
N GLY A 67 -11.59 20.78 12.15
CA GLY A 67 -11.80 19.78 13.20
C GLY A 67 -11.19 18.42 12.88
N SER A 68 -11.79 17.34 13.37
CA SER A 68 -11.29 15.98 13.17
C SER A 68 -11.69 15.42 11.80
N LEU A 69 -10.82 14.64 11.18
CA LEU A 69 -11.14 13.87 9.96
C LEU A 69 -12.13 12.74 10.27
N TYR A 70 -12.09 12.19 11.48
CA TYR A 70 -12.88 11.04 11.91
C TYR A 70 -13.80 11.39 13.08
N SER A 71 -14.90 10.64 13.19
CA SER A 71 -15.87 10.69 14.28
C SER A 71 -16.37 9.29 14.63
N ASN A 72 -16.67 9.05 15.90
CA ASN A 72 -17.30 7.79 16.35
C ASN A 72 -18.81 7.75 16.09
N ALA A 73 -19.40 8.84 15.63
CA ALA A 73 -20.81 8.94 15.30
C ALA A 73 -21.02 9.59 13.95
N LYS A 74 -22.03 9.11 13.21
CA LYS A 74 -22.49 9.76 11.98
C LYS A 74 -23.09 11.13 12.32
N ASN A 75 -22.65 12.16 11.60
CA ASN A 75 -23.16 13.51 11.69
C ASN A 75 -23.01 14.24 10.35
N GLN A 76 -23.44 15.49 10.29
CA GLN A 76 -23.42 16.28 9.06
C GLN A 76 -21.98 16.45 8.49
N ALA A 77 -20.96 16.61 9.36
CA ALA A 77 -19.57 16.73 8.94
C ALA A 77 -18.91 15.39 8.62
N HIS A 78 -19.42 14.29 9.16
CA HIS A 78 -18.89 12.93 8.98
C HIS A 78 -19.98 11.99 8.45
N PRO A 79 -20.42 12.17 7.19
CA PRO A 79 -21.54 11.42 6.62
C PRO A 79 -21.17 10.00 6.17
N VAL A 80 -19.89 9.74 5.88
CA VAL A 80 -19.41 8.50 5.28
C VAL A 80 -18.94 7.53 6.35
N ARG A 81 -19.45 6.28 6.31
CA ARG A 81 -18.98 5.23 7.21
C ARG A 81 -17.62 4.72 6.76
N PHE A 82 -16.64 4.75 7.65
CA PHE A 82 -15.28 4.24 7.41
C PHE A 82 -15.18 2.76 7.83
N ASP A 83 -15.58 2.45 9.06
CA ASP A 83 -15.64 1.10 9.61
C ASP A 83 -16.87 0.90 10.52
N ALA A 84 -16.89 -0.17 11.31
CA ALA A 84 -18.03 -0.47 12.19
C ALA A 84 -18.33 0.63 13.22
N ARG A 85 -17.35 1.46 13.59
CA ARG A 85 -17.43 2.45 14.67
C ARG A 85 -16.93 3.84 14.30
N THR A 86 -16.51 4.02 13.05
CA THR A 86 -15.85 5.26 12.61
C THR A 86 -16.55 5.83 11.40
N TYR A 87 -16.76 7.12 11.40
CA TYR A 87 -17.27 7.91 10.28
C TYR A 87 -16.22 8.94 9.87
N VAL A 88 -16.23 9.32 8.61
CA VAL A 88 -15.23 10.20 8.01
C VAL A 88 -15.90 11.34 7.24
N ARG A 89 -15.21 12.46 7.18
CA ARG A 89 -15.56 13.60 6.34
C ARG A 89 -15.42 13.24 4.86
N ASN A 90 -16.19 13.93 4.02
CA ASN A 90 -16.07 13.87 2.56
C ASN A 90 -15.82 15.25 1.94
N ASP A 91 -15.62 16.27 2.77
CA ASP A 91 -15.39 17.66 2.37
C ASP A 91 -13.90 18.07 2.43
N PHE A 92 -12.99 17.09 2.55
CA PHE A 92 -11.55 17.35 2.46
C PHE A 92 -11.05 17.23 1.02
N SER A 93 -9.89 17.82 0.74
CA SER A 93 -9.15 17.66 -0.51
C SER A 93 -7.80 17.01 -0.30
N PHE A 94 -7.24 16.47 -1.38
CA PHE A 94 -5.86 16.02 -1.38
C PHE A 94 -4.92 17.16 -1.75
N LEU A 95 -3.67 17.06 -1.28
CA LEU A 95 -2.60 17.96 -1.65
C LEU A 95 -2.34 17.85 -3.17
N PRO A 96 -2.48 18.94 -3.95
CA PRO A 96 -2.39 18.90 -5.41
C PRO A 96 -0.99 18.59 -5.94
N ASN A 97 0.04 18.73 -5.09
CA ASN A 97 1.41 18.31 -5.37
C ASN A 97 1.65 16.82 -5.12
N LEU A 98 0.72 16.11 -4.48
CA LEU A 98 0.83 14.67 -4.20
C LEU A 98 -0.21 13.83 -4.90
N VAL A 99 -1.40 14.36 -5.19
CA VAL A 99 -2.48 13.63 -5.88
C VAL A 99 -2.99 14.43 -7.07
N SER A 100 -3.20 13.76 -8.19
CA SER A 100 -3.72 14.33 -9.43
C SER A 100 -4.85 13.49 -9.99
N ALA A 101 -5.89 14.13 -10.52
CA ALA A 101 -6.97 13.45 -11.23
C ALA A 101 -6.57 12.95 -12.63
N ARG A 102 -5.39 13.32 -13.11
CA ARG A 102 -4.90 12.95 -14.45
C ARG A 102 -3.47 12.49 -14.37
N LYS A 103 -3.12 11.50 -15.19
CA LYS A 103 -1.75 11.09 -15.43
C LYS A 103 -0.97 12.25 -16.05
N LYS A 104 0.19 12.60 -15.49
CA LYS A 104 1.09 13.65 -15.97
C LYS A 104 2.51 13.38 -15.48
N PRO A 105 3.54 14.08 -15.99
CA PRO A 105 4.90 13.92 -15.49
C PRO A 105 4.97 14.04 -13.95
N GLY A 106 5.64 13.07 -13.30
CA GLY A 106 5.72 12.97 -11.85
C GLY A 106 4.49 12.35 -11.15
N PHE A 107 3.38 12.12 -11.86
CA PHE A 107 2.16 11.48 -11.36
C PHE A 107 1.86 10.25 -12.20
N THR A 108 2.69 9.21 -12.06
CA THR A 108 2.64 8.01 -12.92
C THR A 108 1.98 6.83 -12.25
N THR A 109 1.89 6.80 -10.91
CA THR A 109 1.30 5.70 -10.14
C THR A 109 -0.20 5.90 -9.99
N GLU A 110 -0.98 5.12 -10.72
CA GLU A 110 -2.43 5.08 -10.54
C GLU A 110 -2.78 4.27 -9.28
N ILE A 111 -3.47 4.90 -8.34
CA ILE A 111 -3.90 4.30 -7.07
C ILE A 111 -5.40 4.01 -7.04
N ALA A 112 -6.16 4.69 -7.90
CA ALA A 112 -7.57 4.46 -8.16
C ALA A 112 -7.92 5.06 -9.52
N ARG A 113 -9.11 4.79 -10.02
CA ARG A 113 -9.61 5.35 -11.29
C ARG A 113 -9.55 6.88 -11.25
N ASN A 114 -8.83 7.49 -12.20
CA ASN A 114 -8.60 8.94 -12.25
C ASN A 114 -7.95 9.52 -10.98
N MET A 115 -7.11 8.73 -10.30
CA MET A 115 -6.36 9.19 -9.15
C MET A 115 -4.91 8.71 -9.25
N TYR A 116 -4.00 9.65 -9.41
CA TYR A 116 -2.57 9.40 -9.62
C TYR A 116 -1.77 10.01 -8.49
N LEU A 117 -0.90 9.20 -7.91
CA LEU A 117 0.01 9.60 -6.84
C LEU A 117 1.32 10.10 -7.42
N HIS A 118 1.88 11.16 -6.83
CA HIS A 118 3.20 11.67 -7.21
C HIS A 118 4.29 10.63 -6.90
N ASP A 119 5.24 10.47 -7.79
CA ASP A 119 6.26 9.41 -7.73
C ASP A 119 7.15 9.50 -6.48
N SER A 120 7.34 10.71 -5.92
CA SER A 120 8.08 10.91 -4.66
C SER A 120 7.32 10.44 -3.40
N PHE A 121 6.04 10.08 -3.50
CA PHE A 121 5.29 9.63 -2.31
C PHE A 121 5.87 8.37 -1.69
N LYS A 122 6.55 7.54 -2.47
CA LYS A 122 7.30 6.38 -1.95
C LYS A 122 8.37 6.78 -0.94
N ASP A 123 8.99 7.97 -1.09
CA ASP A 123 10.00 8.47 -0.15
C ASP A 123 9.33 8.83 1.19
N THR A 124 8.11 9.36 1.14
CA THR A 124 7.27 9.57 2.33
C THR A 124 6.95 8.24 3.02
N ILE A 125 6.57 7.20 2.26
CA ILE A 125 6.32 5.87 2.83
C ILE A 125 7.56 5.34 3.55
N ILE A 126 8.74 5.43 2.92
CA ILE A 126 10.00 4.94 3.50
C ILE A 126 10.35 5.74 4.76
N ARG A 127 10.20 7.07 4.74
CA ARG A 127 10.44 7.95 5.89
C ARG A 127 9.52 7.60 7.06
N GLU A 128 8.22 7.49 6.83
CA GLU A 128 7.25 7.11 7.87
C GLU A 128 7.57 5.73 8.48
N ILE A 129 8.00 4.77 7.66
CA ILE A 129 8.45 3.48 8.15
C ILE A 129 9.71 3.63 8.98
N LYS A 130 10.70 4.39 8.49
CA LYS A 130 11.97 4.66 9.17
C LYS A 130 11.74 5.27 10.55
N ASP A 131 10.85 6.25 10.65
CA ASP A 131 10.57 7.02 11.86
C ASP A 131 9.59 6.32 12.80
N SER A 132 8.88 5.29 12.32
CA SER A 132 7.95 4.53 13.15
C SER A 132 8.66 3.78 14.27
N ARG A 133 7.97 3.63 15.42
CA ARG A 133 8.52 2.86 16.55
C ARG A 133 8.69 1.40 16.18
N LEU A 134 9.88 0.84 16.46
CA LEU A 134 10.12 -0.59 16.40
C LEU A 134 9.75 -1.24 17.75
N GLY A 135 8.92 -2.27 17.70
CA GLY A 135 8.52 -3.07 18.87
C GLY A 135 9.46 -4.27 19.08
N VAL A 136 8.99 -5.22 19.90
CA VAL A 136 9.76 -6.42 20.23
C VAL A 136 9.89 -7.33 19.02
N ARG A 137 11.12 -7.67 18.66
CA ARG A 137 11.46 -8.62 17.59
C ARG A 137 11.38 -10.07 18.08
N GLY A 138 11.23 -11.00 17.13
CA GLY A 138 11.20 -12.45 17.41
C GLY A 138 9.85 -12.95 17.91
N LYS A 139 8.88 -12.09 18.22
CA LYS A 139 7.50 -12.45 18.53
C LYS A 139 6.60 -12.19 17.34
N TYR A 140 5.69 -13.10 17.04
CA TYR A 140 4.71 -12.92 15.99
C TYR A 140 3.82 -11.72 16.30
N LYS A 141 3.81 -10.77 15.38
CA LYS A 141 2.87 -9.66 15.35
C LYS A 141 2.63 -9.25 13.90
N TYR A 142 1.41 -9.47 13.43
CA TYR A 142 1.05 -9.11 12.05
C TYR A 142 1.34 -7.63 11.77
N SER A 143 1.96 -7.38 10.62
CA SER A 143 2.24 -6.02 10.14
C SER A 143 2.18 -5.99 8.62
N CYS A 144 1.33 -5.14 8.06
CA CYS A 144 1.28 -4.85 6.62
C CYS A 144 2.61 -4.29 6.10
N ILE A 145 3.34 -3.56 6.96
CA ILE A 145 4.61 -2.92 6.61
C ILE A 145 5.67 -3.93 6.17
N ASN A 146 5.64 -5.15 6.75
CA ASN A 146 6.53 -6.23 6.32
C ASN A 146 6.43 -6.48 4.82
N PHE A 147 5.21 -6.61 4.32
CA PHE A 147 4.97 -6.93 2.91
C PHE A 147 5.14 -5.73 1.98
N ILE A 148 5.02 -4.50 2.48
CA ILE A 148 5.39 -3.29 1.75
C ILE A 148 6.90 -3.26 1.50
N LEU A 149 7.71 -3.51 2.54
CA LEU A 149 9.17 -3.58 2.41
C LEU A 149 9.63 -4.75 1.52
N LEU A 150 8.99 -5.92 1.66
CA LEU A 150 9.27 -7.08 0.80
C LEU A 150 8.92 -6.79 -0.67
N LYS A 151 7.81 -6.09 -0.94
CA LYS A 151 7.47 -5.64 -2.29
C LYS A 151 8.56 -4.74 -2.87
N MET A 152 8.97 -3.71 -2.12
CA MET A 152 10.02 -2.78 -2.57
C MET A 152 11.35 -3.51 -2.83
N MET A 153 11.72 -4.44 -1.97
CA MET A 153 12.92 -5.27 -2.15
C MET A 153 12.85 -6.08 -3.45
N VAL A 154 11.75 -6.80 -3.67
CA VAL A 154 11.61 -7.65 -4.86
C VAL A 154 11.59 -6.84 -6.14
N GLU A 155 10.84 -5.74 -6.20
CA GLU A 155 10.82 -4.86 -7.38
C GLU A 155 12.22 -4.35 -7.72
N LYS A 156 13.03 -4.00 -6.71
CA LYS A 156 14.41 -3.57 -6.90
C LYS A 156 15.31 -4.70 -7.41
N GLN A 157 15.20 -5.90 -6.82
CA GLN A 157 16.01 -7.06 -7.22
C GLN A 157 15.65 -7.58 -8.62
N MET A 158 14.38 -7.59 -8.95
CA MET A 158 13.87 -8.07 -10.22
C MET A 158 13.86 -6.98 -11.31
N ARG A 159 14.14 -5.71 -10.94
CA ARG A 159 14.13 -4.53 -11.82
C ARG A 159 12.82 -4.38 -12.60
N GLN A 160 11.72 -4.75 -11.99
CA GLN A 160 10.42 -4.78 -12.62
C GLN A 160 9.33 -4.49 -11.57
N PRO A 161 8.28 -3.72 -11.91
CA PRO A 161 7.15 -3.50 -11.01
C PRO A 161 6.37 -4.79 -10.78
N MET A 162 5.77 -4.90 -9.61
CA MET A 162 5.14 -6.12 -9.09
C MET A 162 4.01 -6.65 -9.97
N ASP A 163 3.22 -5.78 -10.56
CA ASP A 163 2.12 -6.12 -11.47
C ASP A 163 2.62 -6.89 -12.70
N ARG A 164 3.65 -6.37 -13.38
CA ARG A 164 4.26 -7.01 -14.54
C ARG A 164 4.97 -8.30 -14.17
N LEU A 165 5.66 -8.30 -13.03
CA LEU A 165 6.39 -9.44 -12.53
C LEU A 165 5.44 -10.62 -12.28
N LEU A 166 4.35 -10.39 -11.55
CA LEU A 166 3.37 -11.43 -11.26
C LEU A 166 2.60 -11.88 -12.49
N HIS A 167 2.23 -10.94 -13.36
CA HIS A 167 1.57 -11.31 -14.61
C HIS A 167 2.47 -12.22 -15.48
N GLY A 168 3.70 -11.83 -15.73
CA GLY A 168 4.62 -12.61 -16.59
C GLY A 168 5.08 -13.94 -15.97
N MET A 169 5.30 -13.98 -14.66
CA MET A 169 5.81 -15.18 -13.99
C MET A 169 4.74 -16.20 -13.63
N PHE A 170 3.52 -15.73 -13.31
CA PHE A 170 2.47 -16.59 -12.77
C PHE A 170 1.16 -16.48 -13.54
N PHE A 171 0.53 -15.32 -13.60
CA PHE A 171 -0.86 -15.21 -14.05
C PHE A 171 -1.05 -15.66 -15.49
N SER A 172 -0.20 -15.20 -16.41
CA SER A 172 -0.28 -15.62 -17.82
C SER A 172 -0.01 -17.12 -18.01
N LYS A 173 0.95 -17.67 -17.26
CA LYS A 173 1.31 -19.10 -17.37
C LYS A 173 0.24 -20.03 -16.79
N LEU A 174 -0.50 -19.55 -15.78
CA LEU A 174 -1.59 -20.27 -15.14
C LEU A 174 -2.94 -20.06 -15.83
N GLY A 175 -3.00 -19.26 -16.90
CA GLY A 175 -4.25 -18.88 -17.52
C GLY A 175 -5.17 -18.02 -16.62
N ALA A 176 -4.59 -17.35 -15.61
CA ALA A 176 -5.35 -16.56 -14.63
C ALA A 176 -5.64 -15.14 -15.18
N TRP A 177 -6.37 -15.07 -16.27
CA TRP A 177 -6.62 -13.84 -17.02
C TRP A 177 -7.47 -12.81 -16.26
N HIS A 178 -8.22 -13.24 -15.25
CA HIS A 178 -9.04 -12.39 -14.40
C HIS A 178 -8.35 -12.01 -13.08
N THR A 179 -7.01 -12.16 -13.03
CA THR A 179 -6.20 -11.78 -11.87
C THR A 179 -5.22 -10.68 -12.26
N ALA A 180 -5.38 -9.50 -11.69
CA ALA A 180 -4.53 -8.35 -12.00
C ALA A 180 -4.41 -7.38 -10.84
N TYR A 181 -3.40 -6.51 -10.90
CA TYR A 181 -3.41 -5.24 -10.19
C TYR A 181 -4.28 -4.24 -10.96
N ASN A 182 -4.96 -3.35 -10.24
CA ASN A 182 -5.88 -2.39 -10.85
C ASN A 182 -6.87 -3.06 -11.83
N PRO A 183 -7.63 -4.06 -11.38
CA PRO A 183 -8.43 -4.92 -12.26
C PRO A 183 -9.48 -4.15 -13.06
N LEU A 184 -9.87 -2.94 -12.64
CA LEU A 184 -10.80 -2.06 -13.36
C LEU A 184 -10.33 -1.62 -14.77
N HIS A 185 -9.05 -1.87 -15.11
CA HIS A 185 -8.56 -1.66 -16.48
C HIS A 185 -8.97 -2.78 -17.45
N ILE A 186 -9.31 -3.96 -16.93
CA ILE A 186 -9.55 -5.17 -17.74
C ILE A 186 -10.85 -5.88 -17.40
N LEU A 187 -11.49 -5.54 -16.28
CA LEU A 187 -12.70 -6.18 -15.78
C LEU A 187 -13.74 -5.12 -15.41
N ASP A 188 -15.01 -5.47 -15.55
CA ASP A 188 -16.11 -4.71 -14.98
C ASP A 188 -16.13 -4.87 -13.45
N THR A 189 -16.62 -3.85 -12.74
CA THR A 189 -16.77 -3.87 -11.26
C THR A 189 -17.54 -5.09 -10.76
N MET A 190 -18.54 -5.54 -11.53
CA MET A 190 -19.35 -6.72 -11.19
C MET A 190 -18.58 -8.05 -11.28
N GLN A 191 -17.44 -8.06 -11.95
CA GLN A 191 -16.55 -9.22 -12.09
C GLN A 191 -15.44 -9.26 -11.04
N ILE A 192 -15.30 -8.19 -10.24
CA ILE A 192 -14.25 -8.07 -9.23
C ILE A 192 -14.79 -8.53 -7.89
N VAL A 193 -14.13 -9.53 -7.29
CA VAL A 193 -14.44 -9.95 -5.92
C VAL A 193 -13.86 -8.93 -4.94
N PRO A 194 -14.69 -8.23 -4.15
CA PRO A 194 -14.21 -7.30 -3.16
C PRO A 194 -13.47 -8.07 -2.05
N THR A 195 -12.28 -7.61 -1.70
CA THR A 195 -11.49 -8.17 -0.59
C THR A 195 -11.85 -7.56 0.75
N GLU A 196 -12.47 -6.40 0.74
CA GLU A 196 -12.83 -5.62 1.92
C GLU A 196 -14.01 -4.70 1.60
N ASN A 197 -14.90 -4.51 2.56
CA ASN A 197 -15.99 -3.55 2.45
C ASN A 197 -15.60 -2.24 3.14
N ASP A 198 -14.64 -1.54 2.56
CA ASP A 198 -14.18 -0.25 3.03
C ASP A 198 -14.94 0.87 2.33
N HIS A 199 -16.02 1.31 2.97
CA HIS A 199 -16.86 2.38 2.44
C HIS A 199 -16.12 3.72 2.29
N PHE A 200 -15.04 3.95 3.03
CA PHE A 200 -14.24 5.16 2.90
C PHE A 200 -13.40 5.14 1.63
N ILE A 201 -12.64 4.08 1.41
CA ILE A 201 -11.86 3.92 0.16
C ILE A 201 -12.82 3.88 -1.02
N LEU A 202 -13.93 3.17 -0.91
CA LEU A 202 -14.98 3.16 -1.93
C LEU A 202 -15.54 4.56 -2.18
N SER A 203 -15.76 5.40 -1.17
CA SER A 203 -16.26 6.76 -1.35
C SER A 203 -15.24 7.68 -2.02
N LEU A 204 -13.95 7.46 -1.81
CA LEU A 204 -12.88 8.19 -2.50
C LEU A 204 -12.70 7.77 -3.96
N ILE A 205 -12.94 6.47 -4.23
CA ILE A 205 -12.81 5.88 -5.57
C ILE A 205 -14.12 6.04 -6.35
N HIS A 206 -15.28 6.00 -5.69
CA HIS A 206 -16.61 5.94 -6.28
C HIS A 206 -17.42 7.23 -6.11
N ILE A 207 -16.83 8.36 -6.39
CA ILE A 207 -17.64 9.57 -6.66
C ILE A 207 -18.57 9.36 -7.88
N SER A 208 -18.44 8.27 -8.60
CA SER A 208 -19.15 8.00 -9.85
C SER A 208 -19.83 6.65 -10.00
N GLU A 209 -19.86 5.75 -8.99
CA GLU A 209 -20.53 4.47 -9.15
C GLU A 209 -21.82 4.34 -8.35
N PRO A 210 -22.86 3.77 -8.95
CA PRO A 210 -24.16 3.62 -8.28
C PRO A 210 -24.02 2.68 -7.08
N THR A 211 -24.38 3.18 -5.92
CA THR A 211 -24.67 2.36 -4.75
C THR A 211 -25.76 1.36 -5.09
N ARG A 212 -25.48 0.09 -4.97
CA ARG A 212 -26.48 -0.96 -4.85
C ARG A 212 -26.69 -1.33 -3.41
#